data_0f6598f3d269e14d8ccae76d31bbb489
#
_entry.id   0f6598f3d269e14d8ccae76d31bbb489
#
_cell.length_a   1.000
_cell.length_b   1.000
_cell.length_c   1.000
_cell.angle_alpha   90.00
_cell.angle_beta   90.00
_cell.angle_gamma   90.00
#
_symmetry.space_group_name_H-M   'P 1'
#
loop_
_entity.id
_entity.type
_entity.pdbx_description
1 polymer ?
#
loop_
_entity_poly.entity_id
_entity_poly.type
_entity_poly.pdbx_seq_one_letter_code
_entity_poly.pdbx_strand_id
1 'polypeptide(L)'
;DTEKVFVMGFSAGGHLAASYGVFWNRPFVAEKTGVKTEELKVSGLILCYPVITSKEEYTHLESIHNLLGDTYEEKKEKMALETQVGEQVPPAFLWHTFEDKTVPFQNSLLFVEAMGKAKIPVEYHLYPEGAHGLSLADETLVRADGSGIQKECQSWMPLLKIWLHRMCEKNEKMA
;
A
#
# COMPACT_ATOMS: atom_id res chain seq x y z
N ASP A 1 17.67 -11.30 -6.85
CA ASP A 1 16.97 -11.34 -8.15
C ASP A 1 16.23 -10.03 -8.32
N THR A 2 16.72 -9.18 -9.21
CA THR A 2 16.19 -7.83 -9.48
C THR A 2 14.78 -7.84 -10.08
N GLU A 3 14.38 -8.96 -10.70
CA GLU A 3 13.04 -9.14 -11.29
C GLU A 3 11.98 -9.59 -10.28
N LYS A 4 12.36 -9.79 -9.02
CA LYS A 4 11.49 -10.29 -7.94
C LYS A 4 11.56 -9.41 -6.70
N VAL A 5 11.58 -8.09 -6.89
CA VAL A 5 11.59 -7.10 -5.82
C VAL A 5 10.17 -6.60 -5.55
N PHE A 6 9.72 -6.72 -4.31
CA PHE A 6 8.41 -6.24 -3.86
C PHE A 6 8.59 -5.22 -2.73
N VAL A 7 7.77 -4.19 -2.72
CA VAL A 7 7.77 -3.19 -1.65
C VAL A 7 6.52 -3.41 -0.78
N MET A 8 6.75 -3.60 0.52
CA MET A 8 5.68 -3.81 1.49
C MET A 8 5.62 -2.66 2.49
N GLY A 9 4.41 -2.23 2.83
CA GLY A 9 4.20 -1.21 3.85
C GLY A 9 2.88 -1.37 4.60
N PHE A 10 2.91 -0.99 5.88
CA PHE A 10 1.79 -1.02 6.81
C PHE A 10 1.41 0.39 7.23
N SER A 11 0.12 0.74 7.29
CA SER A 11 -0.35 2.04 7.77
C SER A 11 0.33 3.22 7.06
N ALA A 12 1.01 4.11 7.76
CA ALA A 12 1.83 5.18 7.19
C ALA A 12 2.98 4.63 6.32
N GLY A 13 3.56 3.47 6.68
CA GLY A 13 4.51 2.75 5.81
C GLY A 13 3.87 2.24 4.52
N GLY A 14 2.56 1.96 4.54
CA GLY A 14 1.76 1.68 3.34
C GLY A 14 1.67 2.90 2.41
N HIS A 15 1.56 4.11 2.98
CA HIS A 15 1.65 5.35 2.21
C HIS A 15 3.01 5.50 1.51
N LEU A 16 4.10 5.22 2.22
CA LEU A 16 5.45 5.28 1.65
C LEU A 16 5.61 4.24 0.51
N ALA A 17 5.15 3.01 0.72
CA ALA A 17 5.20 1.97 -0.30
C ALA A 17 4.36 2.33 -1.55
N ALA A 18 3.13 2.84 -1.34
CA ALA A 18 2.28 3.31 -2.42
C ALA A 18 2.87 4.54 -3.13
N SER A 19 3.46 5.50 -2.38
CA SER A 19 4.17 6.64 -2.96
C SER A 19 5.32 6.19 -3.85
N TYR A 20 6.09 5.20 -3.42
CA TYR A 20 7.11 4.61 -4.28
C TYR A 20 6.48 4.05 -5.58
N GLY A 21 5.40 3.28 -5.47
CA GLY A 21 4.72 2.69 -6.62
C GLY A 21 4.18 3.68 -7.64
N VAL A 22 3.71 4.86 -7.20
CA VAL A 22 3.16 5.88 -8.11
C VAL A 22 4.22 6.85 -8.65
N PHE A 23 5.37 7.00 -7.97
CA PHE A 23 6.37 8.03 -8.31
C PHE A 23 7.72 7.48 -8.79
N TRP A 24 7.99 6.16 -8.73
CA TRP A 24 9.31 5.59 -9.02
C TRP A 24 9.91 6.02 -10.37
N ASN A 25 9.10 6.23 -11.40
CA ASN A 25 9.53 6.63 -12.75
C ASN A 25 9.61 8.14 -12.95
N ARG A 26 9.38 8.95 -11.91
CA ARG A 26 9.49 10.42 -12.01
C ARG A 26 10.96 10.84 -12.01
N PRO A 27 11.38 11.80 -12.87
CA PRO A 27 12.78 12.20 -13.00
C PRO A 27 13.46 12.55 -11.68
N PHE A 28 12.73 13.22 -10.78
CA PHE A 28 13.27 13.63 -9.48
C PHE A 28 13.73 12.45 -8.60
N VAL A 29 13.15 11.26 -8.79
CA VAL A 29 13.54 10.06 -8.01
C VAL A 29 14.90 9.58 -8.45
N ALA A 30 15.12 9.44 -9.76
CA ALA A 30 16.43 9.08 -10.31
C ALA A 30 17.51 10.13 -9.97
N GLU A 31 17.17 11.41 -10.08
CA GLU A 31 18.08 12.53 -9.74
C GLU A 31 18.51 12.50 -8.26
N LYS A 32 17.56 12.27 -7.33
CA LYS A 32 17.84 12.25 -5.89
C LYS A 32 18.57 10.99 -5.42
N THR A 33 18.31 9.86 -6.06
CA THR A 33 18.89 8.57 -5.66
C THR A 33 20.20 8.27 -6.36
N GLY A 34 20.45 8.90 -7.51
CA GLY A 34 21.57 8.55 -8.39
C GLY A 34 21.42 7.20 -9.08
N VAL A 35 20.23 6.61 -9.01
CA VAL A 35 19.90 5.28 -9.60
C VAL A 35 19.16 5.50 -10.90
N LYS A 36 19.44 4.68 -11.91
CA LYS A 36 18.75 4.76 -13.19
C LYS A 36 17.28 4.37 -13.03
N THR A 37 16.39 5.03 -13.78
CA THR A 37 14.94 4.80 -13.68
C THR A 37 14.57 3.32 -13.88
N GLU A 38 15.21 2.62 -14.80
CA GLU A 38 14.94 1.20 -15.08
C GLU A 38 15.24 0.29 -13.88
N GLU A 39 16.22 0.68 -13.05
CA GLU A 39 16.63 -0.07 -11.85
C GLU A 39 15.71 0.21 -10.63
N LEU A 40 14.85 1.24 -10.73
CA LEU A 40 13.89 1.61 -9.68
C LEU A 40 12.57 0.83 -9.79
N LYS A 41 12.34 0.13 -10.90
CA LYS A 41 11.11 -0.65 -11.10
C LYS A 41 11.05 -1.82 -10.14
N VAL A 42 9.86 -2.02 -9.54
CA VAL A 42 9.57 -3.18 -8.68
C VAL A 42 8.47 -4.04 -9.25
N SER A 43 8.45 -5.32 -8.85
CA SER A 43 7.54 -6.34 -9.36
C SER A 43 6.13 -6.23 -8.78
N GLY A 44 5.96 -5.59 -7.61
CA GLY A 44 4.66 -5.39 -7.01
C GLY A 44 4.70 -4.65 -5.68
N LEU A 45 3.52 -4.23 -5.24
CA LEU A 45 3.26 -3.56 -3.96
C LEU A 45 2.46 -4.46 -3.03
N ILE A 46 2.77 -4.41 -1.75
CA ILE A 46 2.01 -5.10 -0.70
C ILE A 46 1.63 -4.04 0.33
N LEU A 47 0.34 -3.70 0.36
CA LEU A 47 -0.17 -2.57 1.12
C LEU A 47 -1.13 -3.07 2.21
N CYS A 48 -0.70 -2.97 3.45
CA CYS A 48 -1.44 -3.46 4.60
C CYS A 48 -2.11 -2.27 5.31
N TYR A 49 -3.44 -2.18 5.25
CA TYR A 49 -4.24 -1.07 5.81
C TYR A 49 -3.58 0.30 5.60
N PRO A 50 -3.23 0.63 4.35
CA PRO A 50 -2.40 1.79 4.04
C PRO A 50 -3.15 3.11 4.23
N VAL A 51 -2.43 4.15 4.64
CA VAL A 51 -2.86 5.52 4.37
C VAL A 51 -2.64 5.78 2.87
N ILE A 52 -3.64 6.29 2.17
CA ILE A 52 -3.58 6.54 0.71
C ILE A 52 -3.98 7.96 0.37
N THR A 53 -5.14 8.42 0.88
CA THR A 53 -5.71 9.70 0.46
C THR A 53 -5.41 10.81 1.45
N SER A 54 -5.29 12.01 0.93
CA SER A 54 -5.30 13.27 1.70
C SER A 54 -6.65 13.98 1.67
N LYS A 55 -7.70 13.36 1.11
CA LYS A 55 -9.06 13.89 1.12
C LYS A 55 -9.61 13.90 2.54
N GLU A 56 -10.11 15.04 3.00
CA GLU A 56 -10.53 15.28 4.39
C GLU A 56 -11.51 14.23 4.94
N GLU A 57 -12.38 13.68 4.09
CA GLU A 57 -13.39 12.70 4.49
C GLU A 57 -12.80 11.36 4.99
N TYR A 58 -11.66 10.93 4.43
CA TYR A 58 -11.07 9.61 4.70
C TYR A 58 -9.60 9.66 5.12
N THR A 59 -9.01 10.84 5.16
CA THR A 59 -7.59 10.97 5.45
C THR A 59 -7.26 10.65 6.91
N HIS A 60 -6.11 10.06 7.14
CA HIS A 60 -5.45 10.09 8.44
C HIS A 60 -4.62 11.38 8.55
N LEU A 61 -5.28 12.46 8.96
CA LEU A 61 -4.73 13.84 8.97
C LEU A 61 -3.34 13.91 9.60
N GLU A 62 -3.15 13.27 10.76
CA GLU A 62 -1.88 13.28 11.47
C GLU A 62 -0.72 12.74 10.62
N SER A 63 -0.94 11.65 9.88
CA SER A 63 0.09 11.10 8.98
C SER A 63 0.48 12.09 7.89
N ILE A 64 -0.51 12.74 7.26
CA ILE A 64 -0.24 13.67 6.16
C ILE A 64 0.39 14.96 6.68
N HIS A 65 -0.05 15.47 7.82
CA HIS A 65 0.59 16.63 8.47
C HIS A 65 2.04 16.36 8.87
N ASN A 66 2.30 15.20 9.49
CA ASN A 66 3.65 14.80 9.89
C ASN A 66 4.58 14.63 8.67
N LEU A 67 4.03 14.14 7.55
CA LEU A 67 4.78 13.98 6.30
C LEU A 67 5.14 15.32 5.66
N LEU A 68 4.20 16.26 5.62
CA LEU A 68 4.30 17.49 4.83
C LEU A 68 4.76 18.72 5.64
N GLY A 69 4.56 18.70 6.95
CA GLY A 69 4.89 19.84 7.82
C GLY A 69 4.32 21.16 7.29
N ASP A 70 5.15 22.18 7.24
CA ASP A 70 4.78 23.53 6.76
C ASP A 70 4.35 23.58 5.28
N THR A 71 4.62 22.50 4.52
CA THR A 71 4.24 22.42 3.09
C THR A 71 2.89 21.74 2.87
N TYR A 72 2.10 21.50 3.94
CA TYR A 72 0.84 20.76 3.88
C TYR A 72 -0.11 21.31 2.82
N GLU A 73 -0.46 22.60 2.89
CA GLU A 73 -1.42 23.22 1.96
C GLU A 73 -0.94 23.18 0.49
N GLU A 74 0.36 23.26 0.26
CA GLU A 74 0.94 23.21 -1.09
C GLU A 74 0.94 21.80 -1.69
N LYS A 75 1.14 20.77 -0.84
CA LYS A 75 1.46 19.41 -1.32
C LYS A 75 0.42 18.35 -1.01
N LYS A 76 -0.59 18.65 -0.18
CA LYS A 76 -1.59 17.65 0.25
C LYS A 76 -2.27 16.94 -0.93
N GLU A 77 -2.61 17.63 -2.00
CA GLU A 77 -3.25 17.03 -3.17
C GLU A 77 -2.36 15.98 -3.88
N LYS A 78 -1.04 16.18 -3.87
CA LYS A 78 -0.09 15.20 -4.42
C LYS A 78 -0.02 13.94 -3.57
N MET A 79 -0.38 14.03 -2.29
CA MET A 79 -0.40 12.92 -1.35
C MET A 79 -1.73 12.16 -1.35
N ALA A 80 -2.69 12.54 -2.16
CA ALA A 80 -3.83 11.72 -2.55
C ALA A 80 -3.36 10.73 -3.64
N LEU A 81 -2.73 9.62 -3.20
CA LEU A 81 -2.00 8.73 -4.09
C LEU A 81 -2.89 8.02 -5.11
N GLU A 82 -4.17 7.84 -4.81
CA GLU A 82 -5.16 7.33 -5.76
C GLU A 82 -5.27 8.20 -7.02
N THR A 83 -4.98 9.50 -6.91
CA THR A 83 -5.00 10.43 -8.05
C THR A 83 -3.74 10.35 -8.91
N GLN A 84 -2.68 9.70 -8.39
CA GLN A 84 -1.39 9.55 -9.05
C GLN A 84 -1.25 8.20 -9.77
N VAL A 85 -2.23 7.31 -9.65
CA VAL A 85 -2.21 6.00 -10.29
C VAL A 85 -2.29 6.14 -11.80
N GLY A 86 -1.37 5.51 -12.49
CA GLY A 86 -1.29 5.40 -13.95
C GLY A 86 -0.60 4.09 -14.34
N GLU A 87 -0.32 3.88 -15.62
CA GLU A 87 0.25 2.64 -16.16
C GLU A 87 1.61 2.24 -15.56
N GLN A 88 2.30 3.19 -14.90
CA GLN A 88 3.58 2.94 -14.25
C GLN A 88 3.44 2.12 -12.96
N VAL A 89 2.28 2.13 -12.31
CA VAL A 89 2.10 1.47 -11.01
C VAL A 89 2.19 -0.05 -11.18
N PRO A 90 3.01 -0.75 -10.39
CA PRO A 90 3.08 -2.21 -10.48
C PRO A 90 1.82 -2.87 -9.89
N PRO A 91 1.56 -4.15 -10.21
CA PRO A 91 0.49 -4.91 -9.56
C PRO A 91 0.55 -4.82 -8.04
N ALA A 92 -0.61 -4.86 -7.38
CA ALA A 92 -0.64 -4.71 -5.94
C ALA A 92 -1.52 -5.76 -5.24
N PHE A 93 -1.11 -6.12 -4.03
CA PHE A 93 -1.89 -6.86 -3.06
C PHE A 93 -2.23 -5.92 -1.91
N LEU A 94 -3.52 -5.81 -1.57
CA LEU A 94 -4.00 -4.98 -0.46
C LEU A 94 -4.84 -5.80 0.51
N TRP A 95 -4.80 -5.40 1.79
CA TRP A 95 -5.81 -5.83 2.75
C TRP A 95 -6.12 -4.74 3.76
N HIS A 96 -7.34 -4.76 4.30
CA HIS A 96 -7.85 -3.79 5.27
C HIS A 96 -8.95 -4.44 6.12
N THR A 97 -9.34 -3.79 7.22
CA THR A 97 -10.53 -4.15 7.99
C THR A 97 -11.59 -3.05 7.85
N PHE A 98 -12.85 -3.44 7.77
CA PHE A 98 -13.98 -2.51 7.64
C PHE A 98 -14.15 -1.63 8.89
N GLU A 99 -13.85 -2.17 10.07
CA GLU A 99 -13.98 -1.47 11.35
C GLU A 99 -12.78 -0.57 11.70
N ASP A 100 -11.79 -0.45 10.83
CA ASP A 100 -10.64 0.42 11.07
C ASP A 100 -11.07 1.89 11.21
N LYS A 101 -11.02 2.39 12.45
CA LYS A 101 -11.41 3.77 12.79
C LYS A 101 -10.25 4.76 12.74
N THR A 102 -9.02 4.27 12.63
CA THR A 102 -7.82 5.10 12.56
C THR A 102 -7.51 5.49 11.12
N VAL A 103 -7.46 4.49 10.24
CA VAL A 103 -7.33 4.68 8.79
C VAL A 103 -8.55 4.06 8.12
N PRO A 104 -9.54 4.85 7.71
CA PRO A 104 -10.75 4.31 7.08
C PRO A 104 -10.41 3.44 5.86
N PHE A 105 -11.08 2.29 5.73
CA PHE A 105 -10.82 1.33 4.64
C PHE A 105 -11.01 1.93 3.24
N GLN A 106 -11.71 3.05 3.13
CA GLN A 106 -11.86 3.81 1.90
C GLN A 106 -10.51 4.23 1.30
N ASN A 107 -9.46 4.37 2.12
CA ASN A 107 -8.09 4.56 1.62
C ASN A 107 -7.71 3.44 0.63
N SER A 108 -7.84 2.19 1.03
CA SER A 108 -7.58 1.04 0.15
C SER A 108 -8.54 1.00 -1.04
N LEU A 109 -9.83 1.25 -0.82
CA LEU A 109 -10.85 1.18 -1.86
C LEU A 109 -10.60 2.20 -2.98
N LEU A 110 -10.25 3.44 -2.64
CA LEU A 110 -9.90 4.48 -3.62
C LEU A 110 -8.70 4.09 -4.48
N PHE A 111 -7.68 3.48 -3.87
CA PHE A 111 -6.50 3.00 -4.60
C PHE A 111 -6.84 1.84 -5.54
N VAL A 112 -7.63 0.86 -5.07
CA VAL A 112 -8.11 -0.27 -5.87
C VAL A 112 -8.95 0.21 -7.07
N GLU A 113 -9.85 1.16 -6.85
CA GLU A 113 -10.65 1.76 -7.92
C GLU A 113 -9.77 2.44 -8.98
N ALA A 114 -8.77 3.21 -8.53
CA ALA A 114 -7.83 3.88 -9.44
C ALA A 114 -7.00 2.88 -10.25
N MET A 115 -6.50 1.80 -9.61
CA MET A 115 -5.80 0.71 -10.30
C MET A 115 -6.70 0.02 -11.33
N GLY A 116 -7.97 -0.25 -10.98
CA GLY A 116 -8.94 -0.83 -11.90
C GLY A 116 -9.18 0.04 -13.13
N LYS A 117 -9.33 1.36 -12.95
CA LYS A 117 -9.45 2.34 -14.05
C LYS A 117 -8.21 2.34 -14.95
N ALA A 118 -7.03 2.22 -14.37
CA ALA A 118 -5.75 2.11 -15.09
C ALA A 118 -5.49 0.70 -15.66
N LYS A 119 -6.39 -0.27 -15.46
CA LYS A 119 -6.28 -1.67 -15.87
C LYS A 119 -5.06 -2.41 -15.30
N ILE A 120 -4.62 -2.00 -14.11
CA ILE A 120 -3.50 -2.64 -13.42
C ILE A 120 -4.06 -3.74 -12.50
N PRO A 121 -3.49 -4.96 -12.54
CA PRO A 121 -3.93 -6.05 -11.68
C PRO A 121 -3.81 -5.70 -10.20
N VAL A 122 -4.88 -5.92 -9.46
CA VAL A 122 -4.95 -5.69 -8.01
C VAL A 122 -5.71 -6.81 -7.33
N GLU A 123 -5.23 -7.26 -6.19
CA GLU A 123 -5.91 -8.20 -5.31
C GLU A 123 -6.21 -7.49 -4.00
N TYR A 124 -7.46 -7.48 -3.55
CA TYR A 124 -7.90 -6.77 -2.36
C TYR A 124 -8.75 -7.65 -1.45
N HIS A 125 -8.40 -7.68 -0.17
CA HIS A 125 -9.12 -8.37 0.88
C HIS A 125 -9.60 -7.38 1.93
N LEU A 126 -10.91 -7.26 2.08
CA LEU A 126 -11.56 -6.46 3.11
C LEU A 126 -12.19 -7.40 4.14
N TYR A 127 -11.66 -7.40 5.35
CA TYR A 127 -12.19 -8.17 6.46
C TYR A 127 -13.25 -7.37 7.22
N PRO A 128 -14.34 -8.01 7.68
CA PRO A 128 -15.43 -7.29 8.32
C PRO A 128 -15.04 -6.66 9.65
N GLU A 129 -14.20 -7.34 10.44
CA GLU A 129 -13.86 -6.96 11.81
C GLU A 129 -12.36 -6.75 11.97
N GLY A 130 -11.99 -5.88 12.92
CA GLY A 130 -10.62 -5.66 13.35
C GLY A 130 -10.24 -4.20 13.45
N ALA A 131 -9.48 -3.88 14.50
CA ALA A 131 -8.92 -2.55 14.71
C ALA A 131 -7.73 -2.29 13.79
N HIS A 132 -7.30 -1.02 13.71
CA HIS A 132 -6.10 -0.64 12.97
C HIS A 132 -4.82 -1.32 13.50
N GLY A 133 -3.90 -1.63 12.59
CA GLY A 133 -2.55 -2.03 12.95
C GLY A 133 -2.44 -3.48 13.41
N LEU A 134 -3.16 -4.41 12.82
CA LEU A 134 -3.18 -5.83 13.19
C LEU A 134 -1.91 -6.60 12.82
N SER A 135 -1.07 -6.11 11.92
CA SER A 135 0.16 -6.82 11.49
C SER A 135 -0.16 -8.26 11.02
N LEU A 136 0.34 -9.29 11.72
CA LEU A 136 0.03 -10.69 11.44
C LEU A 136 -1.34 -11.13 12.00
N ALA A 137 -1.96 -10.30 12.85
CA ALA A 137 -3.22 -10.55 13.53
C ALA A 137 -3.22 -11.82 14.42
N ASP A 138 -2.04 -12.21 14.89
CA ASP A 138 -1.80 -13.39 15.71
C ASP A 138 -1.22 -13.03 17.10
N GLU A 139 -0.77 -14.02 17.83
CA GLU A 139 -0.24 -13.88 19.20
C GLU A 139 0.99 -12.98 19.28
N THR A 140 1.68 -12.69 18.18
CA THR A 140 2.85 -11.77 18.16
C THR A 140 2.44 -10.32 18.38
N LEU A 141 1.15 -9.99 18.23
CA LEU A 141 0.61 -8.63 18.40
C LEU A 141 -0.32 -8.49 19.61
N VAL A 142 -0.30 -9.37 20.57
CA VAL A 142 -1.16 -9.23 21.77
C VAL A 142 -0.87 -7.92 22.48
N ARG A 143 -1.87 -7.04 22.57
CA ARG A 143 -1.80 -5.80 23.33
C ARG A 143 -2.12 -6.04 24.79
N ALA A 144 -1.82 -5.06 25.66
CA ALA A 144 -2.06 -5.17 27.08
C ALA A 144 -3.54 -5.41 27.47
N ASP A 145 -4.47 -5.00 26.61
CA ASP A 145 -5.91 -5.21 26.76
C ASP A 145 -6.40 -6.54 26.15
N GLY A 146 -5.49 -7.38 25.67
CA GLY A 146 -5.80 -8.66 25.02
C GLY A 146 -6.23 -8.54 23.56
N SER A 147 -6.33 -7.33 23.01
CA SER A 147 -6.63 -7.10 21.58
C SER A 147 -5.42 -7.36 20.69
N GLY A 148 -5.66 -7.43 19.38
CA GLY A 148 -4.62 -7.61 18.36
C GLY A 148 -4.67 -8.98 17.69
N ILE A 149 -5.35 -9.98 18.28
CA ILE A 149 -5.59 -11.27 17.65
C ILE A 149 -6.92 -11.18 16.89
N GLN A 150 -6.88 -11.41 15.57
CA GLN A 150 -8.07 -11.46 14.72
C GLN A 150 -7.93 -12.61 13.70
N LYS A 151 -8.56 -13.74 14.03
CA LYS A 151 -8.34 -15.02 13.32
C LYS A 151 -8.67 -14.95 11.83
N GLU A 152 -9.74 -14.25 11.47
CA GLU A 152 -10.14 -14.09 10.07
C GLU A 152 -9.06 -13.35 9.28
N CYS A 153 -8.48 -12.31 9.89
CA CYS A 153 -7.43 -11.53 9.27
C CYS A 153 -6.14 -12.32 9.04
N GLN A 154 -5.84 -13.36 9.83
CA GLN A 154 -4.62 -14.17 9.66
C GLN A 154 -4.52 -14.80 8.27
N SER A 155 -5.65 -14.95 7.58
CA SER A 155 -5.69 -15.49 6.21
C SER A 155 -4.98 -14.60 5.17
N TRP A 156 -4.69 -13.32 5.47
CA TRP A 156 -4.01 -12.44 4.51
C TRP A 156 -2.61 -12.94 4.16
N MET A 157 -1.89 -13.52 5.12
CA MET A 157 -0.51 -14.00 4.89
C MET A 157 -0.45 -15.23 3.96
N PRO A 158 -1.25 -16.30 4.13
CA PRO A 158 -1.39 -17.34 3.13
C PRO A 158 -1.80 -16.84 1.75
N LEU A 159 -2.76 -15.92 1.67
CA LEU A 159 -3.20 -15.32 0.40
C LEU A 159 -2.07 -14.52 -0.27
N LEU A 160 -1.32 -13.74 0.49
CA LEU A 160 -0.14 -13.04 -0.01
C LEU A 160 0.90 -14.02 -0.57
N LYS A 161 1.15 -15.15 0.10
CA LYS A 161 2.10 -16.17 -0.41
C LYS A 161 1.67 -16.71 -1.76
N ILE A 162 0.37 -16.98 -1.94
CA ILE A 162 -0.19 -17.44 -3.22
C ILE A 162 -0.02 -16.35 -4.29
N TRP A 163 -0.31 -15.09 -3.94
CA TRP A 163 -0.15 -13.96 -4.86
C TRP A 163 1.31 -13.77 -5.28
N LEU A 164 2.26 -13.81 -4.35
CA LEU A 164 3.69 -13.70 -4.62
C LEU A 164 4.18 -14.82 -5.55
N HIS A 165 3.76 -16.05 -5.31
CA HIS A 165 4.14 -17.20 -6.15
C HIS A 165 3.67 -16.98 -7.59
N ARG A 166 2.40 -16.60 -7.77
CA ARG A 166 1.82 -16.28 -9.08
C ARG A 166 2.56 -15.14 -9.79
N MET A 167 2.97 -14.11 -9.04
CA MET A 167 3.72 -12.98 -9.61
C MET A 167 5.12 -13.38 -10.07
N CYS A 168 5.82 -14.21 -9.29
CA CYS A 168 7.14 -14.71 -9.65
C CYS A 168 7.11 -15.64 -10.89
N GLU A 169 6.10 -16.51 -11.01
CA GLU A 169 5.95 -17.38 -12.18
C GLU A 169 5.63 -16.63 -13.47
N LYS A 170 4.86 -15.53 -13.39
CA LYS A 170 4.56 -14.69 -14.57
C LYS A 170 5.83 -14.04 -15.12
N ASN A 171 6.69 -13.55 -14.25
CA ASN A 171 7.94 -12.91 -14.66
C ASN A 171 8.88 -13.91 -15.37
N GLU A 172 8.91 -15.17 -14.91
CA GLU A 172 9.71 -16.24 -15.57
C GLU A 172 9.22 -16.59 -16.98
N LYS A 173 7.94 -16.40 -17.27
CA LYS A 173 7.38 -16.69 -18.63
C LYS A 173 7.54 -15.52 -19.60
N MET A 174 7.90 -14.33 -19.12
CA MET A 174 8.09 -13.13 -19.94
C MET A 174 9.57 -12.79 -20.17
N ALA A 175 10.49 -13.44 -19.46
CA ALA A 175 11.93 -13.35 -19.63
C ALA A 175 12.44 -14.39 -20.63
#